data_94693edc85810f412ae1bcf5f90ee59b
#
_entry.id   94693edc85810f412ae1bcf5f90ee59b
#
_cell.length_a   1.000
_cell.length_b   1.000
_cell.length_c   1.000
_cell.angle_alpha   90.00
_cell.angle_beta   90.00
_cell.angle_gamma   90.00
#
_symmetry.space_group_name_H-M   'P 1'
#
loop_
_entity.id
_entity.type
_entity.pdbx_description
1 polymer ?
#
loop_
_entity_poly.entity_id
_entity_poly.type
_entity_poly.pdbx_seq_one_letter_code
_entity_poly.pdbx_strand_id
1 'polypeptide(L)'
;KASAPVIPSLFAAYKNGNWVFSGSFAVVGGGGKCSFDDGLPMFDSSVHTLYDIALGAAQLANGMMDPTGPMAGKPVSDMYTIQSALEGRQFIYGLQLGVTYKVNDWLSVFAGGRMNYFSGGYEGFLNSSIKGEYLQAYQKGLQTALGLVQQLNPELAGQVGGMIPAELVSEGKFDLALDCDQKGWGLTPILGVDARYKGFTVGV
;
A
#
# COMPACT_ATOMS: atom_id res chain seq x y z
N LYS A 1 -3.50 9.74 9.62
CA LYS A 1 -3.00 11.13 9.73
C LYS A 1 -2.06 11.41 8.57
N ALA A 2 -2.25 12.52 7.83
CA ALA A 2 -1.36 12.93 6.77
C ALA A 2 -0.57 14.16 7.21
N SER A 3 0.73 14.20 6.91
CA SER A 3 1.59 15.35 7.14
C SER A 3 2.49 15.57 5.94
N ALA A 4 2.51 16.80 5.43
CA ALA A 4 3.46 17.23 4.42
C ALA A 4 4.43 18.21 5.08
N PRO A 5 5.71 17.86 5.21
CA PRO A 5 6.73 18.81 5.64
C PRO A 5 6.95 19.86 4.53
N VAL A 6 7.94 20.69 4.67
CA VAL A 6 8.28 21.71 3.69
C VAL A 6 8.53 21.07 2.32
N ILE A 7 7.87 21.59 1.28
CA ILE A 7 8.08 21.18 -0.11
C ILE A 7 8.93 22.27 -0.78
N PRO A 8 10.27 22.13 -0.78
CA PRO A 8 11.16 23.15 -1.33
C PRO A 8 11.08 23.19 -2.86
N SER A 9 11.11 24.40 -3.41
CA SER A 9 11.33 24.62 -4.82
C SER A 9 12.29 25.78 -5.05
N LEU A 10 13.21 25.61 -5.99
CA LEU A 10 14.19 26.61 -6.38
C LEU A 10 14.20 26.70 -7.91
N PHE A 11 14.15 27.92 -8.42
CA PHE A 11 14.22 28.21 -9.85
C PHE A 11 15.28 29.26 -10.10
N ALA A 12 16.08 29.07 -11.14
CA ALA A 12 17.08 30.04 -11.57
C ALA A 12 17.08 30.12 -13.10
N ALA A 13 17.27 31.34 -13.64
CA ALA A 13 17.46 31.54 -15.06
C ALA A 13 18.51 32.64 -15.29
N TYR A 14 19.36 32.40 -16.28
CA TYR A 14 20.40 33.33 -16.72
C TYR A 14 20.28 33.57 -18.22
N LYS A 15 20.13 34.83 -18.60
CA LYS A 15 20.01 35.27 -20.00
C LYS A 15 21.31 35.87 -20.52
N ASN A 16 21.74 35.37 -21.67
CA ASN A 16 22.89 35.92 -22.40
C ASN A 16 22.54 36.04 -23.90
N GLY A 17 22.23 37.24 -24.35
CA GLY A 17 21.78 37.49 -25.73
C GLY A 17 20.47 36.73 -26.04
N ASN A 18 20.52 35.87 -27.04
CA ASN A 18 19.40 35.03 -27.47
C ASN A 18 19.28 33.72 -26.67
N TRP A 19 20.22 33.43 -25.78
CA TRP A 19 20.24 32.22 -24.97
C TRP A 19 19.73 32.47 -23.56
N VAL A 20 18.91 31.55 -23.05
CA VAL A 20 18.49 31.54 -21.66
C VAL A 20 18.80 30.14 -21.10
N PHE A 21 19.64 30.09 -20.10
CA PHE A 21 19.93 28.90 -19.32
C PHE A 21 19.00 28.88 -18.12
N SER A 22 18.33 27.78 -17.90
CA SER A 22 17.40 27.64 -16.78
C SER A 22 17.67 26.35 -15.99
N GLY A 23 17.46 26.44 -14.68
CA GLY A 23 17.55 25.33 -13.79
C GLY A 23 16.46 25.39 -12.74
N SER A 24 15.96 24.24 -12.35
CA SER A 24 15.02 24.13 -11.24
C SER A 24 15.26 22.87 -10.43
N PHE A 25 15.06 23.01 -9.14
CA PHE A 25 14.99 21.88 -8.20
C PHE A 25 13.65 21.98 -7.46
N ALA A 26 12.91 20.89 -7.44
CA ALA A 26 11.64 20.86 -6.72
C ALA A 26 11.28 19.40 -6.30
N VAL A 27 10.41 19.28 -5.31
CA VAL A 27 9.66 18.06 -5.11
C VAL A 27 8.54 18.03 -6.15
N VAL A 28 8.68 17.17 -7.16
CA VAL A 28 7.79 17.14 -8.34
C VAL A 28 6.66 16.13 -8.20
N GLY A 29 6.71 15.31 -7.16
CA GLY A 29 5.67 14.33 -6.88
C GLY A 29 5.83 13.71 -5.49
N GLY A 30 4.80 13.00 -5.06
CA GLY A 30 4.66 12.59 -3.68
C GLY A 30 4.27 13.78 -2.83
N GLY A 31 4.34 13.70 -1.57
CA GLY A 31 3.92 14.87 -0.80
C GLY A 31 3.94 14.69 0.69
N GLY A 32 4.47 13.61 1.16
CA GLY A 32 4.54 13.48 2.59
C GLY A 32 4.45 12.07 3.13
N LYS A 33 4.16 12.04 4.38
CA LYS A 33 3.96 10.85 5.19
C LYS A 33 2.47 10.71 5.50
N CYS A 34 1.96 9.52 5.32
CA CYS A 34 0.61 9.17 5.68
C CYS A 34 0.64 8.00 6.68
N SER A 35 0.04 8.16 7.86
CA SER A 35 -0.08 7.10 8.84
C SER A 35 -1.55 6.76 9.08
N PHE A 36 -1.82 5.47 9.15
CA PHE A 36 -3.11 4.86 9.46
C PHE A 36 -2.90 4.01 10.71
N ASP A 37 -3.20 4.61 11.86
CA ASP A 37 -2.92 4.01 13.16
C ASP A 37 -3.92 2.86 13.48
N ASP A 38 -5.08 2.87 12.81
CA ASP A 38 -6.12 1.84 12.91
C ASP A 38 -6.15 0.92 11.66
N GLY A 39 -5.04 0.89 10.90
CA GLY A 39 -4.90 0.11 9.67
C GLY A 39 -5.68 0.62 8.47
N LEU A 40 -5.77 -0.21 7.45
CA LEU A 40 -6.55 0.07 6.24
C LEU A 40 -7.72 -0.93 6.15
N PRO A 41 -8.96 -0.46 5.96
CA PRO A 41 -10.14 -1.34 5.88
C PRO A 41 -10.02 -2.47 4.86
N MET A 42 -9.24 -2.25 3.80
CA MET A 42 -9.01 -3.26 2.76
C MET A 42 -8.20 -4.46 3.29
N PHE A 43 -7.18 -4.23 4.12
CA PHE A 43 -6.39 -5.31 4.72
C PHE A 43 -7.17 -5.99 5.83
N ASP A 44 -7.83 -5.21 6.66
CA ASP A 44 -8.63 -5.73 7.76
C ASP A 44 -9.77 -6.62 7.24
N SER A 45 -10.44 -6.25 6.15
CA SER A 45 -11.52 -7.04 5.56
C SER A 45 -11.05 -8.42 5.05
N SER A 46 -9.83 -8.50 4.53
CA SER A 46 -9.26 -9.78 4.08
C SER A 46 -9.00 -10.72 5.27
N VAL A 47 -8.50 -10.17 6.37
CA VAL A 47 -8.26 -10.91 7.60
C VAL A 47 -9.56 -11.30 8.28
N HIS A 48 -10.56 -10.42 8.31
CA HIS A 48 -11.90 -10.76 8.78
C HIS A 48 -12.47 -11.97 8.02
N THR A 49 -12.39 -11.95 6.69
CA THR A 49 -12.85 -13.08 5.86
C THR A 49 -12.13 -14.38 6.21
N LEU A 50 -10.82 -14.32 6.44
CA LEU A 50 -10.03 -15.48 6.83
C LEU A 50 -10.50 -16.08 8.18
N TYR A 51 -10.70 -15.21 9.18
CA TYR A 51 -11.22 -15.63 10.48
C TYR A 51 -12.66 -16.11 10.43
N ASP A 52 -13.50 -15.49 9.63
CA ASP A 52 -14.90 -15.91 9.44
C ASP A 52 -14.97 -17.33 8.87
N ILE A 53 -14.12 -17.66 7.91
CA ILE A 53 -14.03 -19.01 7.35
C ILE A 53 -13.52 -20.00 8.41
N ALA A 54 -12.38 -19.70 9.04
CA ALA A 54 -11.72 -20.64 9.96
C ALA A 54 -12.53 -20.87 11.24
N LEU A 55 -12.97 -19.79 11.89
CA LEU A 55 -13.78 -19.85 13.11
C LEU A 55 -15.20 -20.35 12.82
N GLY A 56 -15.80 -19.97 11.69
CA GLY A 56 -17.13 -20.46 11.31
C GLY A 56 -17.12 -21.98 11.09
N ALA A 57 -16.10 -22.51 10.42
CA ALA A 57 -15.94 -23.96 10.27
C ALA A 57 -15.75 -24.68 11.61
N ALA A 58 -14.92 -24.11 12.50
CA ALA A 58 -14.70 -24.66 13.83
C ALA A 58 -15.96 -24.60 14.70
N GLN A 59 -16.72 -23.51 14.63
CA GLN A 59 -17.97 -23.33 15.36
C GLN A 59 -19.05 -24.33 14.92
N LEU A 60 -19.17 -24.53 13.61
CA LEU A 60 -20.11 -25.53 13.07
C LEU A 60 -19.77 -26.95 13.54
N ALA A 61 -18.48 -27.33 13.45
CA ALA A 61 -18.04 -28.64 13.89
C ALA A 61 -18.21 -28.84 15.42
N ASN A 62 -17.91 -27.82 16.21
CA ASN A 62 -18.15 -27.84 17.66
C ASN A 62 -19.64 -27.90 18.00
N GLY A 63 -20.49 -27.18 17.30
CA GLY A 63 -21.94 -27.21 17.51
C GLY A 63 -22.56 -28.58 17.28
N MET A 64 -21.98 -29.38 16.39
CA MET A 64 -22.40 -30.79 16.20
C MET A 64 -21.97 -31.71 17.35
N MET A 65 -20.86 -31.41 18.05
CA MET A 65 -20.34 -32.21 19.14
C MET A 65 -20.76 -31.73 20.53
N ASP A 66 -20.79 -30.43 20.74
CA ASP A 66 -21.13 -29.75 21.99
C ASP A 66 -21.90 -28.47 21.73
N PRO A 67 -23.23 -28.51 21.67
CA PRO A 67 -24.07 -27.32 21.44
C PRO A 67 -24.00 -26.27 22.54
N THR A 68 -23.39 -26.58 23.69
CA THR A 68 -23.24 -25.68 24.83
C THR A 68 -21.83 -25.14 25.03
N GLY A 69 -20.94 -25.49 24.13
CA GLY A 69 -19.53 -25.10 24.18
C GLY A 69 -19.28 -23.58 24.13
N PRO A 70 -18.05 -23.14 24.38
CA PRO A 70 -17.72 -21.73 24.55
C PRO A 70 -17.97 -20.85 23.29
N MET A 71 -18.00 -21.48 22.11
CA MET A 71 -18.28 -20.79 20.84
C MET A 71 -19.77 -20.78 20.46
N ALA A 72 -20.63 -21.49 21.18
CA ALA A 72 -22.04 -21.65 20.83
C ALA A 72 -22.80 -20.33 20.89
N GLY A 73 -23.49 -20.00 19.79
CA GLY A 73 -24.35 -18.81 19.68
C GLY A 73 -23.65 -17.46 19.73
N LYS A 74 -22.32 -17.43 19.71
CA LYS A 74 -21.56 -16.18 19.68
C LYS A 74 -21.19 -15.77 18.24
N PRO A 75 -21.19 -14.47 17.91
CA PRO A 75 -20.72 -14.01 16.62
C PRO A 75 -19.20 -14.23 16.49
N VAL A 76 -18.75 -14.63 15.31
CA VAL A 76 -17.34 -14.90 15.02
C VAL A 76 -16.47 -13.67 15.28
N SER A 77 -16.98 -12.48 14.98
CA SER A 77 -16.30 -11.20 15.20
C SER A 77 -15.86 -10.96 16.65
N ASP A 78 -16.54 -11.57 17.61
CA ASP A 78 -16.24 -11.40 19.05
C ASP A 78 -15.13 -12.35 19.51
N MET A 79 -14.74 -13.33 18.69
CA MET A 79 -13.82 -14.39 19.07
C MET A 79 -12.35 -14.07 18.82
N TYR A 80 -12.05 -13.03 18.08
CA TYR A 80 -10.67 -12.64 17.74
C TYR A 80 -10.44 -11.14 17.89
N THR A 81 -9.20 -10.74 17.77
CA THR A 81 -8.76 -9.34 17.77
C THR A 81 -7.86 -9.11 16.57
N ILE A 82 -7.96 -7.92 15.97
CA ILE A 82 -7.06 -7.44 14.94
C ILE A 82 -6.49 -6.11 15.39
N GLN A 83 -5.19 -5.94 15.19
CA GLN A 83 -4.48 -4.68 15.34
C GLN A 83 -3.63 -4.47 14.11
N SER A 84 -3.82 -3.37 13.41
CA SER A 84 -3.08 -3.05 12.21
C SER A 84 -2.67 -1.59 12.22
N ALA A 85 -1.50 -1.31 11.68
CA ALA A 85 -1.06 0.04 11.41
C ALA A 85 -0.26 0.04 10.11
N LEU A 86 -0.40 1.10 9.33
CA LEU A 86 0.35 1.30 8.11
C LEU A 86 0.84 2.73 8.02
N GLU A 87 2.10 2.88 7.70
CA GLU A 87 2.74 4.14 7.41
C GLU A 87 3.34 4.12 6.01
N GLY A 88 3.09 5.16 5.25
CA GLY A 88 3.67 5.35 3.93
C GLY A 88 4.29 6.73 3.78
N ARG A 89 5.45 6.79 3.15
CA ARG A 89 6.12 8.04 2.74
C ARG A 89 6.52 7.97 1.29
N GLN A 90 6.38 9.07 0.57
CA GLN A 90 6.76 9.12 -0.83
C GLN A 90 7.20 10.52 -1.22
N PHE A 91 8.39 10.63 -1.83
CA PHE A 91 8.94 11.86 -2.36
C PHE A 91 9.58 11.61 -3.73
N ILE A 92 9.34 12.52 -4.65
CA ILE A 92 10.01 12.55 -5.95
C ILE A 92 10.70 13.90 -6.09
N TYR A 93 12.02 13.87 -6.05
CA TYR A 93 12.86 15.06 -6.24
C TYR A 93 13.18 15.20 -7.72
N GLY A 94 12.98 16.38 -8.29
CA GLY A 94 13.28 16.70 -9.68
C GLY A 94 14.33 17.79 -9.78
N LEU A 95 15.43 17.50 -10.48
CA LEU A 95 16.42 18.50 -10.92
C LEU A 95 16.27 18.65 -12.43
N GLN A 96 15.88 19.81 -12.89
CA GLN A 96 15.72 20.13 -14.31
C GLN A 96 16.74 21.17 -14.73
N LEU A 97 17.41 20.91 -15.85
CA LEU A 97 18.30 21.85 -16.52
C LEU A 97 17.87 21.98 -17.97
N GLY A 98 17.94 23.19 -18.52
CA GLY A 98 17.57 23.40 -19.89
C GLY A 98 18.06 24.72 -20.47
N VAL A 99 18.01 24.79 -21.78
CA VAL A 99 18.45 25.93 -22.55
C VAL A 99 17.34 26.33 -23.50
N THR A 100 16.98 27.59 -23.48
CA THR A 100 16.06 28.20 -24.45
C THR A 100 16.85 29.06 -25.42
N TYR A 101 16.58 28.91 -26.72
CA TYR A 101 17.13 29.75 -27.75
C TYR A 101 16.02 30.56 -28.41
N LYS A 102 16.17 31.89 -28.37
CA LYS A 102 15.28 32.85 -29.05
C LYS A 102 15.66 32.88 -30.53
N VAL A 103 14.86 32.21 -31.37
CA VAL A 103 15.09 32.15 -32.83
C VAL A 103 14.83 33.50 -33.45
N ASN A 104 13.72 34.16 -33.06
CA ASN A 104 13.33 35.47 -33.46
C ASN A 104 12.40 36.11 -32.41
N ASP A 105 11.79 37.27 -32.71
CA ASP A 105 10.96 38.00 -31.73
C ASP A 105 9.65 37.29 -31.35
N TRP A 106 9.22 36.33 -32.15
CA TRP A 106 7.99 35.60 -31.93
C TRP A 106 8.17 34.09 -31.64
N LEU A 107 9.39 33.53 -31.84
CA LEU A 107 9.62 32.12 -31.70
C LEU A 107 10.83 31.84 -30.79
N SER A 108 10.66 30.94 -29.82
CA SER A 108 11.72 30.39 -29.00
C SER A 108 11.62 28.87 -28.95
N VAL A 109 12.74 28.21 -28.84
CA VAL A 109 12.83 26.74 -28.67
C VAL A 109 13.56 26.41 -27.39
N PHE A 110 13.08 25.40 -26.70
CA PHE A 110 13.66 24.89 -25.45
C PHE A 110 14.13 23.47 -25.63
N ALA A 111 15.29 23.15 -25.07
CA ALA A 111 15.76 21.80 -24.92
C ALA A 111 16.34 21.63 -23.52
N GLY A 112 15.98 20.55 -22.87
CA GLY A 112 16.44 20.28 -21.52
C GLY A 112 16.23 18.84 -21.10
N GLY A 113 16.54 18.57 -19.84
CA GLY A 113 16.30 17.27 -19.22
C GLY A 113 15.96 17.44 -17.73
N ARG A 114 15.18 16.53 -17.25
CA ARG A 114 14.86 16.40 -15.82
C ARG A 114 15.32 15.07 -15.31
N MET A 115 16.15 15.10 -14.28
CA MET A 115 16.48 13.93 -13.48
C MET A 115 15.51 13.87 -12.30
N ASN A 116 14.81 12.76 -12.17
CA ASN A 116 13.92 12.49 -11.05
C ASN A 116 14.55 11.43 -10.15
N TYR A 117 14.54 11.69 -8.85
CA TYR A 117 14.91 10.73 -7.83
C TYR A 117 13.70 10.43 -6.96
N PHE A 118 13.30 9.17 -6.97
CA PHE A 118 12.21 8.64 -6.15
C PHE A 118 12.76 8.06 -4.86
N SER A 119 12.16 8.44 -3.74
CA SER A 119 12.41 7.85 -2.42
C SER A 119 11.08 7.65 -1.73
N GLY A 120 10.76 6.41 -1.43
CA GLY A 120 9.52 6.03 -0.76
C GLY A 120 9.74 4.81 0.12
N GLY A 121 8.81 4.59 1.04
CA GLY A 121 8.79 3.41 1.89
C GLY A 121 7.41 3.20 2.46
N TYR A 122 7.13 1.95 2.79
CA TYR A 122 5.94 1.52 3.49
C TYR A 122 6.37 0.65 4.65
N GLU A 123 5.93 1.02 5.84
CA GLU A 123 6.12 0.27 7.07
C GLU A 123 4.75 -0.02 7.67
N GLY A 124 4.53 -1.25 8.10
CA GLY A 124 3.27 -1.59 8.70
C GLY A 124 3.29 -2.95 9.36
N PHE A 125 2.29 -3.19 10.16
CA PHE A 125 2.04 -4.49 10.74
C PHE A 125 0.54 -4.77 10.79
N LEU A 126 0.21 -6.04 10.81
CA LEU A 126 -1.09 -6.55 11.13
C LEU A 126 -0.90 -7.74 12.05
N ASN A 127 -1.38 -7.63 13.26
CA ASN A 127 -1.36 -8.69 14.26
C ASN A 127 -2.80 -9.09 14.55
N SER A 128 -3.06 -10.37 14.48
CA SER A 128 -4.38 -10.89 14.78
C SER A 128 -4.30 -12.18 15.57
N SER A 129 -5.23 -12.36 16.49
CA SER A 129 -5.25 -13.56 17.33
C SER A 129 -6.65 -13.91 17.80
N ILE A 130 -6.89 -15.21 17.90
CA ILE A 130 -8.09 -15.74 18.56
C ILE A 130 -7.95 -15.52 20.07
N LYS A 131 -8.99 -15.05 20.71
CA LYS A 131 -9.00 -14.84 22.16
C LYS A 131 -8.81 -16.19 22.87
N GLY A 132 -7.99 -16.20 23.92
CA GLY A 132 -7.55 -17.42 24.58
C GLY A 132 -8.70 -18.33 25.07
N GLU A 133 -9.84 -17.75 25.44
CA GLU A 133 -11.04 -18.49 25.85
C GLU A 133 -11.66 -19.37 24.75
N TYR A 134 -11.41 -19.01 23.47
CA TYR A 134 -11.91 -19.78 22.30
C TYR A 134 -10.85 -20.66 21.64
N LEU A 135 -9.56 -20.46 21.94
CA LEU A 135 -8.46 -21.08 21.22
C LEU A 135 -8.53 -22.60 21.22
N GLN A 136 -8.77 -23.22 22.35
CA GLN A 136 -8.87 -24.70 22.45
C GLN A 136 -10.06 -25.24 21.66
N ALA A 137 -11.23 -24.60 21.81
CA ALA A 137 -12.41 -24.97 21.06
C ALA A 137 -12.22 -24.80 19.55
N TYR A 138 -11.58 -23.69 19.14
CA TYR A 138 -11.22 -23.44 17.75
C TYR A 138 -10.32 -24.56 17.18
N GLN A 139 -9.21 -24.88 17.84
CA GLN A 139 -8.28 -25.90 17.36
C GLN A 139 -8.96 -27.28 17.21
N LYS A 140 -9.73 -27.70 18.21
CA LYS A 140 -10.49 -28.93 18.15
C LYS A 140 -11.55 -28.93 17.05
N GLY A 141 -12.31 -27.87 16.95
CA GLY A 141 -13.36 -27.69 15.94
C GLY A 141 -12.82 -27.64 14.53
N LEU A 142 -11.73 -26.91 14.30
CA LEU A 142 -11.11 -26.82 12.99
C LEU A 142 -10.51 -28.15 12.53
N GLN A 143 -9.82 -28.89 13.42
CA GLN A 143 -9.31 -30.23 13.12
C GLN A 143 -10.45 -31.19 12.76
N THR A 144 -11.56 -31.14 13.48
CA THR A 144 -12.74 -31.95 13.16
C THR A 144 -13.37 -31.54 11.83
N ALA A 145 -13.51 -30.25 11.57
CA ALA A 145 -14.04 -29.75 10.29
C ALA A 145 -13.18 -30.22 9.10
N LEU A 146 -11.87 -30.03 9.19
CA LEU A 146 -10.93 -30.48 8.15
C LEU A 146 -10.96 -32.00 7.96
N GLY A 147 -11.06 -32.77 9.05
CA GLY A 147 -11.20 -34.24 8.98
C GLY A 147 -12.47 -34.69 8.30
N LEU A 148 -13.59 -34.04 8.56
CA LEU A 148 -14.88 -34.31 7.90
C LEU A 148 -14.82 -33.98 6.40
N VAL A 149 -14.27 -32.81 6.04
CA VAL A 149 -14.11 -32.43 4.64
C VAL A 149 -13.19 -33.36 3.91
N GLN A 150 -12.11 -33.85 4.56
CA GLN A 150 -11.20 -34.84 3.98
C GLN A 150 -11.84 -36.20 3.71
N GLN A 151 -12.77 -36.61 4.55
CA GLN A 151 -13.53 -37.84 4.32
C GLN A 151 -14.54 -37.72 3.20
N LEU A 152 -15.18 -36.54 3.05
CA LEU A 152 -16.21 -36.31 2.05
C LEU A 152 -15.62 -35.95 0.67
N ASN A 153 -14.60 -35.13 0.65
CA ASN A 153 -13.94 -34.67 -0.56
C ASN A 153 -12.47 -34.27 -0.26
N PRO A 154 -11.51 -35.18 -0.48
CA PRO A 154 -10.09 -34.96 -0.21
C PRO A 154 -9.49 -33.76 -1.00
N GLU A 155 -9.98 -33.54 -2.20
CA GLU A 155 -9.50 -32.46 -3.07
C GLU A 155 -9.90 -31.07 -2.50
N LEU A 156 -11.15 -30.95 -2.05
CA LEU A 156 -11.65 -29.76 -1.37
C LEU A 156 -10.92 -29.52 -0.03
N ALA A 157 -10.63 -30.57 0.72
CA ALA A 157 -9.87 -30.47 1.98
C ALA A 157 -8.48 -29.88 1.75
N GLY A 158 -7.79 -30.29 0.67
CA GLY A 158 -6.50 -29.73 0.28
C GLY A 158 -6.59 -28.25 -0.09
N GLN A 159 -7.62 -27.85 -0.81
CA GLN A 159 -7.86 -26.45 -1.17
C GLN A 159 -8.16 -25.58 0.06
N VAL A 160 -9.09 -25.99 0.90
CA VAL A 160 -9.47 -25.26 2.12
C VAL A 160 -8.30 -25.20 3.12
N GLY A 161 -7.61 -26.31 3.31
CA GLY A 161 -6.42 -26.36 4.19
C GLY A 161 -5.29 -25.46 3.69
N GLY A 162 -5.10 -25.34 2.39
CA GLY A 162 -4.12 -24.44 1.77
C GLY A 162 -4.48 -22.96 1.83
N MET A 163 -5.74 -22.62 2.04
CA MET A 163 -6.20 -21.23 2.20
C MET A 163 -6.00 -20.69 3.62
N ILE A 164 -5.93 -21.57 4.62
CA ILE A 164 -5.78 -21.18 6.03
C ILE A 164 -4.30 -21.25 6.39
N PRO A 165 -3.65 -20.14 6.80
CA PRO A 165 -2.26 -20.14 7.22
C PRO A 165 -1.99 -21.14 8.34
N ALA A 166 -0.85 -21.83 8.28
CA ALA A 166 -0.50 -22.86 9.26
C ALA A 166 -0.43 -22.32 10.70
N GLU A 167 0.00 -21.08 10.87
CA GLU A 167 0.06 -20.40 12.16
C GLU A 167 -1.34 -20.16 12.74
N LEU A 168 -2.31 -19.82 11.89
CA LEU A 168 -3.69 -19.69 12.31
C LEU A 168 -4.27 -21.04 12.73
N VAL A 169 -3.92 -22.12 12.04
CA VAL A 169 -4.35 -23.49 12.41
C VAL A 169 -3.76 -23.94 13.74
N SER A 170 -2.46 -23.71 13.97
CA SER A 170 -1.73 -24.21 15.14
C SER A 170 -1.83 -23.31 16.36
N GLU A 171 -1.70 -21.99 16.16
CA GLU A 171 -1.60 -21.01 17.23
C GLU A 171 -2.82 -20.08 17.34
N GLY A 172 -3.70 -20.10 16.35
CA GLY A 172 -4.82 -19.16 16.28
C GLY A 172 -4.40 -17.72 16.03
N LYS A 173 -3.24 -17.53 15.41
CA LYS A 173 -2.65 -16.21 15.13
C LYS A 173 -2.36 -16.05 13.64
N PHE A 174 -2.40 -14.80 13.21
CA PHE A 174 -1.95 -14.44 11.88
C PHE A 174 -1.32 -13.05 11.94
N ASP A 175 -0.03 -13.01 11.74
CA ASP A 175 0.79 -11.80 11.85
C ASP A 175 1.46 -11.51 10.51
N LEU A 176 1.37 -10.25 10.08
CA LEU A 176 2.05 -9.74 8.89
C LEU A 176 2.86 -8.51 9.28
N ALA A 177 4.08 -8.43 8.80
CA ALA A 177 4.92 -7.25 8.86
C ALA A 177 5.29 -6.83 7.44
N LEU A 178 5.19 -5.55 7.17
CA LEU A 178 5.60 -4.91 5.93
C LEU A 178 6.68 -3.89 6.24
N ASP A 179 7.86 -4.08 5.66
CA ASP A 179 8.94 -3.10 5.67
C ASP A 179 9.52 -3.07 4.25
N CYS A 180 9.23 -1.99 3.53
CA CYS A 180 9.58 -1.87 2.12
C CYS A 180 10.12 -0.48 1.83
N ASP A 181 11.41 -0.38 1.56
CA ASP A 181 12.06 0.81 1.05
C ASP A 181 12.19 0.75 -0.47
N GLN A 182 11.75 1.82 -1.13
CA GLN A 182 11.81 1.96 -2.58
C GLN A 182 12.63 3.18 -2.97
N LYS A 183 13.59 2.99 -3.85
CA LYS A 183 14.42 4.04 -4.42
C LYS A 183 14.54 3.85 -5.92
N GLY A 184 14.52 4.93 -6.65
CA GLY A 184 14.65 4.88 -8.10
C GLY A 184 15.08 6.22 -8.68
N TRP A 185 15.60 6.20 -9.89
CA TRP A 185 15.90 7.40 -10.63
C TRP A 185 15.42 7.26 -12.07
N GLY A 186 15.13 8.39 -12.69
CA GLY A 186 14.72 8.45 -14.08
C GLY A 186 15.18 9.76 -14.73
N LEU A 187 15.43 9.71 -16.02
CA LEU A 187 15.76 10.87 -16.84
C LEU A 187 14.64 11.11 -17.85
N THR A 188 14.13 12.32 -17.90
CA THR A 188 13.08 12.75 -18.82
C THR A 188 13.64 13.84 -19.72
N PRO A 189 13.84 13.61 -21.04
CA PRO A 189 14.14 14.67 -21.99
C PRO A 189 12.91 15.59 -22.15
N ILE A 190 13.18 16.87 -22.30
CA ILE A 190 12.13 17.90 -22.46
C ILE A 190 12.47 18.75 -23.66
N LEU A 191 11.54 18.82 -24.62
CA LEU A 191 11.61 19.73 -25.75
C LEU A 191 10.40 20.65 -25.70
N GLY A 192 10.58 21.89 -26.04
CA GLY A 192 9.48 22.87 -26.04
C GLY A 192 9.64 23.91 -27.12
N VAL A 193 8.52 24.44 -27.56
CA VAL A 193 8.43 25.55 -28.50
C VAL A 193 7.48 26.60 -27.93
N ASP A 194 7.89 27.83 -27.94
CA ASP A 194 7.07 28.99 -27.50
C ASP A 194 6.94 29.98 -28.66
N ALA A 195 5.69 30.27 -29.01
CA ALA A 195 5.37 31.21 -30.05
C ALA A 195 4.54 32.40 -29.49
N ARG A 196 4.91 33.62 -29.85
CA ARG A 196 4.26 34.85 -29.39
C ARG A 196 3.75 35.65 -30.58
N TYR A 197 2.47 36.02 -30.54
CA TYR A 197 1.86 36.86 -31.58
C TYR A 197 0.83 37.80 -30.97
N LYS A 198 0.99 39.13 -31.20
CA LYS A 198 0.03 40.16 -30.78
C LYS A 198 -0.50 40.05 -29.36
N GLY A 199 0.36 39.75 -28.39
CA GLY A 199 -0.02 39.58 -26.98
C GLY A 199 -0.47 38.17 -26.58
N PHE A 200 -0.60 37.24 -27.53
CA PHE A 200 -0.83 35.82 -27.24
C PHE A 200 0.49 35.07 -27.17
N THR A 201 0.60 34.17 -26.22
CA THR A 201 1.73 33.25 -26.08
C THR A 201 1.19 31.83 -26.08
N VAL A 202 1.73 30.98 -26.93
CA VAL A 202 1.40 29.56 -27.01
C VAL A 202 2.70 28.77 -26.84
N GLY A 203 2.72 27.88 -25.88
CA GLY A 203 3.84 26.98 -25.61
C GLY A 203 3.38 25.52 -25.67
N VAL A 204 4.25 24.66 -26.21
CA VAL A 204 4.07 23.20 -26.26
C VAL A 204 5.33 22.54 -25.74
#